data_163edcc48c2496101f5d373a7edd742a
#
_entry.id   163edcc48c2496101f5d373a7edd742a
#
_cell.length_a   1.000
_cell.length_b   1.000
_cell.length_c   1.000
_cell.angle_alpha   90.00
_cell.angle_beta   90.00
_cell.angle_gamma   90.00
#
_symmetry.space_group_name_H-M   'P 1'
#
loop_
_entity.id
_entity.type
_entity.pdbx_description
1 polymer ?
#
loop_
_entity_poly.entity_id
_entity_poly.type
_entity_poly.pdbx_seq_one_letter_code
_entity_poly.pdbx_strand_id
1 'polypeptide(L)'
;IILFFLLRNFNSPEAQTKILVNAIENNDKQKVATLLSTKDNKVDSEEAKVYINYIKDEVGLKQFVSDLKNTVHKLNKSKTSVASYIQTRSGQNILRVSKNGTRYIFFDNMSFTAPTKQPIVKPKEKTKYEFKSGGKKKMVIAEANKVTPIGNFIPGTYRIPAMKSTENGDFAGHLKFDFRQSNSETVDVTEDFEEANISVTLKGDTKLNDSSKKVTINDHEMAFSSSKTYGPYPQNKDITISASGKAKDKTFTTQTKTIKASDLKYNTEITLNFDSEDIEDYVEKKEKEENSLKNKLIEFFAGYSLANNAAFNQSDFDFVSSYIKKGSSFYDDVKKRVSKGSLMMISSPQIIDAEKHGDKITATVRLINENGKQVDKEYELEQGSQDRLQLIKTSEK
;
A
#
# COMPACT_ATOMS: atom_id res chain seq x y z
N ILE A 1 -15.90 -35.49 -62.70
CA ILE A 1 -14.41 -35.34 -62.72
C ILE A 1 -14.02 -33.87 -62.57
N ILE A 2 -14.54 -32.93 -63.37
CA ILE A 2 -14.19 -31.49 -63.31
C ILE A 2 -14.50 -30.92 -61.92
N LEU A 3 -15.67 -31.20 -61.37
CA LEU A 3 -16.07 -30.73 -60.03
C LEU A 3 -15.14 -31.24 -58.94
N PHE A 4 -14.65 -32.49 -59.01
CA PHE A 4 -13.71 -33.04 -58.06
C PHE A 4 -12.35 -32.28 -58.10
N PHE A 5 -11.84 -31.99 -59.31
CA PHE A 5 -10.60 -31.21 -59.43
C PHE A 5 -10.75 -29.76 -58.91
N LEU A 6 -11.91 -29.14 -59.18
CA LEU A 6 -12.20 -27.81 -58.62
C LEU A 6 -12.26 -27.86 -57.10
N LEU A 7 -13.02 -28.79 -56.51
CA LEU A 7 -13.12 -28.99 -55.07
C LEU A 7 -11.75 -29.28 -54.42
N ARG A 8 -10.92 -30.12 -55.05
CA ARG A 8 -9.56 -30.44 -54.63
C ARG A 8 -8.68 -29.20 -54.57
N ASN A 9 -8.76 -28.31 -55.55
CA ASN A 9 -7.93 -27.09 -55.60
C ASN A 9 -8.23 -26.10 -54.50
N PHE A 10 -9.45 -26.13 -53.91
CA PHE A 10 -9.87 -25.18 -52.90
C PHE A 10 -10.04 -25.80 -51.49
N ASN A 11 -10.18 -27.11 -51.38
CA ASN A 11 -10.55 -27.75 -50.10
C ASN A 11 -9.62 -28.88 -49.66
N SER A 12 -8.59 -29.24 -50.45
CA SER A 12 -7.60 -30.22 -50.02
C SER A 12 -6.80 -29.72 -48.83
N PRO A 13 -6.17 -30.62 -48.03
CA PRO A 13 -5.25 -30.22 -46.96
C PRO A 13 -4.15 -29.25 -47.41
N GLU A 14 -3.64 -29.48 -48.63
CA GLU A 14 -2.62 -28.64 -49.25
C GLU A 14 -3.14 -27.26 -49.60
N ALA A 15 -4.38 -27.17 -50.10
CA ALA A 15 -5.04 -25.88 -50.39
C ALA A 15 -5.30 -25.07 -49.10
N GLN A 16 -5.79 -25.73 -48.05
CA GLN A 16 -6.00 -25.10 -46.73
C GLN A 16 -4.68 -24.59 -46.15
N THR A 17 -3.60 -25.37 -46.27
CA THR A 17 -2.25 -24.99 -45.87
C THR A 17 -1.75 -23.76 -46.64
N LYS A 18 -1.98 -23.73 -47.97
CA LYS A 18 -1.58 -22.59 -48.82
C LYS A 18 -2.27 -21.29 -48.42
N ILE A 19 -3.53 -21.37 -48.00
CA ILE A 19 -4.26 -20.19 -47.51
C ILE A 19 -3.58 -19.60 -46.28
N LEU A 20 -3.20 -20.41 -45.27
CA LEU A 20 -2.52 -19.94 -44.08
C LEU A 20 -1.11 -19.42 -44.42
N VAL A 21 -0.35 -20.15 -45.23
CA VAL A 21 0.99 -19.74 -45.65
C VAL A 21 0.95 -18.37 -46.35
N ASN A 22 0.08 -18.23 -47.34
CA ASN A 22 -0.06 -16.94 -48.07
C ASN A 22 -0.45 -15.80 -47.18
N ALA A 23 -1.35 -16.04 -46.18
CA ALA A 23 -1.75 -14.99 -45.23
C ALA A 23 -0.54 -14.55 -44.36
N ILE A 24 0.29 -15.51 -43.91
CA ILE A 24 1.48 -15.20 -43.10
C ILE A 24 2.57 -14.52 -43.95
N GLU A 25 2.83 -15.02 -45.15
CA GLU A 25 3.84 -14.43 -46.07
C GLU A 25 3.51 -12.99 -46.44
N ASN A 26 2.23 -12.72 -46.74
CA ASN A 26 1.76 -11.40 -47.15
C ASN A 26 1.43 -10.46 -45.94
N ASN A 27 1.69 -10.87 -44.71
CA ASN A 27 1.31 -10.16 -43.50
C ASN A 27 -0.20 -9.79 -43.45
N ASP A 28 -1.06 -10.67 -44.01
CA ASP A 28 -2.51 -10.49 -43.92
C ASP A 28 -3.01 -10.86 -42.51
N LYS A 29 -2.83 -9.90 -41.60
CA LYS A 29 -3.16 -10.05 -40.20
C LYS A 29 -4.63 -10.34 -39.96
N GLN A 30 -5.55 -9.83 -40.79
CA GLN A 30 -6.97 -10.08 -40.67
C GLN A 30 -7.31 -11.53 -41.03
N LYS A 31 -6.71 -12.04 -42.10
CA LYS A 31 -6.87 -13.42 -42.51
C LYS A 31 -6.27 -14.41 -41.52
N VAL A 32 -5.07 -14.12 -41.01
CA VAL A 32 -4.42 -14.91 -39.93
C VAL A 32 -5.29 -14.90 -38.67
N ALA A 33 -5.78 -13.77 -38.25
CA ALA A 33 -6.67 -13.65 -37.11
C ALA A 33 -7.94 -14.55 -37.28
N THR A 34 -8.54 -14.51 -38.46
CA THR A 34 -9.71 -15.35 -38.78
C THR A 34 -9.38 -16.84 -38.75
N LEU A 35 -8.23 -17.23 -39.29
CA LEU A 35 -7.82 -18.64 -39.37
C LEU A 35 -7.43 -19.26 -38.04
N LEU A 36 -6.87 -18.47 -37.13
CA LEU A 36 -6.43 -18.90 -35.80
C LEU A 36 -7.45 -18.72 -34.70
N SER A 37 -8.52 -17.94 -34.93
CA SER A 37 -9.60 -17.76 -33.97
C SER A 37 -10.39 -19.05 -33.75
N THR A 38 -10.66 -19.36 -32.47
CA THR A 38 -11.51 -20.47 -32.04
C THR A 38 -12.75 -19.95 -31.35
N LYS A 39 -13.66 -20.86 -30.90
CA LYS A 39 -14.79 -20.47 -30.04
C LYS A 39 -14.32 -19.84 -28.74
N ASP A 40 -13.26 -20.41 -28.14
CA ASP A 40 -12.79 -20.09 -26.81
C ASP A 40 -11.73 -18.97 -26.79
N ASN A 41 -11.04 -18.78 -27.94
CA ASN A 41 -10.04 -17.73 -28.07
C ASN A 41 -10.21 -16.96 -29.39
N LYS A 42 -10.60 -15.69 -29.28
CA LYS A 42 -10.70 -14.78 -30.41
C LYS A 42 -9.38 -14.03 -30.56
N VAL A 43 -8.74 -14.21 -31.71
CA VAL A 43 -7.53 -13.51 -32.11
C VAL A 43 -7.92 -12.28 -32.90
N ASP A 44 -7.39 -11.12 -32.55
CA ASP A 44 -7.57 -9.89 -33.35
C ASP A 44 -6.38 -9.65 -34.30
N SER A 45 -6.49 -8.58 -35.08
CA SER A 45 -5.46 -8.26 -36.07
C SER A 45 -4.13 -7.86 -35.46
N GLU A 46 -4.12 -7.29 -34.26
CA GLU A 46 -2.88 -6.92 -33.59
C GLU A 46 -2.19 -8.15 -32.97
N GLU A 47 -2.96 -9.06 -32.36
CA GLU A 47 -2.43 -10.35 -31.92
C GLU A 47 -1.90 -11.18 -33.09
N ALA A 48 -2.61 -11.21 -34.23
CA ALA A 48 -2.13 -11.88 -35.44
C ALA A 48 -0.84 -11.27 -35.97
N LYS A 49 -0.68 -9.96 -35.93
CA LYS A 49 0.57 -9.27 -36.29
C LYS A 49 1.73 -9.69 -35.37
N VAL A 50 1.48 -9.71 -34.07
CA VAL A 50 2.47 -10.17 -33.08
C VAL A 50 2.88 -11.62 -33.38
N TYR A 51 1.92 -12.51 -33.65
CA TYR A 51 2.17 -13.89 -34.00
C TYR A 51 2.99 -14.07 -35.29
N ILE A 52 2.66 -13.32 -36.36
CA ILE A 52 3.42 -13.36 -37.63
C ILE A 52 4.88 -12.94 -37.39
N ASN A 53 5.11 -11.88 -36.62
CA ASN A 53 6.46 -11.43 -36.29
C ASN A 53 7.20 -12.49 -35.47
N TYR A 54 6.52 -13.08 -34.46
CA TYR A 54 7.12 -14.14 -33.64
C TYR A 54 7.55 -15.35 -34.48
N ILE A 55 6.75 -15.79 -35.45
CA ILE A 55 7.14 -16.86 -36.39
C ILE A 55 8.40 -16.47 -37.17
N LYS A 56 8.45 -15.22 -37.70
CA LYS A 56 9.58 -14.75 -38.47
C LYS A 56 10.88 -14.72 -37.67
N ASP A 57 10.78 -14.32 -36.41
CA ASP A 57 11.94 -14.15 -35.53
C ASP A 57 12.42 -15.48 -34.96
N GLU A 58 11.52 -16.37 -34.50
CA GLU A 58 11.85 -17.57 -33.75
C GLU A 58 12.09 -18.80 -34.64
N VAL A 59 11.43 -18.86 -35.76
CA VAL A 59 11.53 -20.02 -36.69
C VAL A 59 12.18 -19.64 -38.00
N GLY A 60 11.83 -18.48 -38.52
CA GLY A 60 12.09 -18.05 -39.86
C GLY A 60 11.00 -18.55 -40.83
N LEU A 61 10.53 -17.63 -41.69
CA LEU A 61 9.36 -17.87 -42.55
C LEU A 61 9.52 -19.11 -43.46
N LYS A 62 10.70 -19.25 -44.10
CA LYS A 62 10.96 -20.40 -44.98
C LYS A 62 10.89 -21.76 -44.24
N GLN A 63 11.47 -21.81 -43.06
CA GLN A 63 11.45 -23.00 -42.21
C GLN A 63 10.03 -23.32 -41.75
N PHE A 64 9.29 -22.34 -41.25
CA PHE A 64 7.91 -22.52 -40.85
C PHE A 64 7.02 -23.07 -41.96
N VAL A 65 7.14 -22.52 -43.18
CA VAL A 65 6.40 -23.01 -44.37
C VAL A 65 6.76 -24.43 -44.69
N SER A 66 8.05 -24.77 -44.65
CA SER A 66 8.54 -26.15 -44.88
C SER A 66 7.97 -27.13 -43.84
N ASP A 67 8.07 -26.75 -42.55
CA ASP A 67 7.59 -27.58 -41.44
C ASP A 67 6.08 -27.79 -41.50
N LEU A 68 5.33 -26.73 -41.83
CA LEU A 68 3.88 -26.81 -41.99
C LEU A 68 3.47 -27.75 -43.13
N LYS A 69 4.07 -27.61 -44.31
CA LYS A 69 3.80 -28.49 -45.46
C LYS A 69 4.12 -29.94 -45.12
N ASN A 70 5.28 -30.20 -44.52
CA ASN A 70 5.72 -31.54 -44.13
C ASN A 70 4.78 -32.13 -43.07
N THR A 71 4.35 -31.34 -42.08
CA THR A 71 3.44 -31.79 -41.04
C THR A 71 2.07 -32.16 -41.61
N VAL A 72 1.50 -31.31 -42.47
CA VAL A 72 0.21 -31.60 -43.14
C VAL A 72 0.33 -32.85 -44.01
N HIS A 73 1.41 -33.01 -44.78
CA HIS A 73 1.61 -34.17 -45.61
C HIS A 73 1.72 -35.47 -44.78
N LYS A 74 2.47 -35.46 -43.67
CA LYS A 74 2.56 -36.59 -42.74
C LYS A 74 1.21 -36.94 -42.14
N LEU A 75 0.47 -35.94 -41.65
CA LEU A 75 -0.85 -36.14 -41.07
C LEU A 75 -1.84 -36.69 -42.11
N ASN A 76 -1.83 -36.16 -43.35
CA ASN A 76 -2.73 -36.60 -44.40
C ASN A 76 -2.51 -38.08 -44.75
N LYS A 77 -1.26 -38.56 -44.72
CA LYS A 77 -0.92 -39.97 -44.96
C LYS A 77 -1.14 -40.89 -43.74
N SER A 78 -1.13 -40.35 -42.55
CA SER A 78 -1.25 -41.14 -41.31
C SER A 78 -2.69 -41.60 -41.09
N LYS A 79 -2.86 -42.87 -40.74
CA LYS A 79 -4.15 -43.43 -40.30
C LYS A 79 -4.38 -43.28 -38.78
N THR A 80 -3.32 -43.09 -38.00
CA THR A 80 -3.34 -43.09 -36.53
C THR A 80 -3.12 -41.70 -35.94
N SER A 81 -2.29 -40.85 -36.55
CA SER A 81 -2.02 -39.51 -36.04
C SER A 81 -3.08 -38.53 -36.50
N VAL A 82 -3.73 -37.88 -35.51
CA VAL A 82 -4.79 -36.92 -35.75
C VAL A 82 -4.35 -35.47 -35.53
N ALA A 83 -3.19 -35.26 -34.89
CA ALA A 83 -2.61 -33.93 -34.66
C ALA A 83 -1.09 -33.95 -34.53
N SER A 84 -0.45 -32.85 -34.85
CA SER A 84 0.97 -32.60 -34.66
C SER A 84 1.23 -31.11 -34.39
N TYR A 85 2.42 -30.77 -33.85
CA TYR A 85 2.79 -29.40 -33.53
C TYR A 85 3.98 -28.97 -34.41
N ILE A 86 3.95 -27.67 -34.76
CA ILE A 86 5.12 -26.94 -35.24
C ILE A 86 5.72 -26.23 -34.03
N GLN A 87 7.03 -26.29 -33.92
CA GLN A 87 7.76 -25.78 -32.75
C GLN A 87 8.80 -24.73 -33.16
N THR A 88 9.16 -23.86 -32.21
CA THR A 88 10.37 -23.02 -32.32
C THR A 88 11.63 -23.89 -32.22
N ARG A 89 12.79 -23.31 -32.49
CA ARG A 89 14.10 -23.96 -32.26
C ARG A 89 14.33 -24.36 -30.81
N SER A 90 13.71 -23.64 -29.86
CA SER A 90 13.75 -23.94 -28.43
C SER A 90 12.72 -24.99 -27.97
N GLY A 91 11.94 -25.58 -28.91
CA GLY A 91 10.94 -26.60 -28.61
C GLY A 91 9.58 -26.10 -28.16
N GLN A 92 9.30 -24.78 -28.24
CA GLN A 92 7.99 -24.26 -27.89
C GLN A 92 6.98 -24.51 -29.02
N ASN A 93 5.80 -25.01 -28.67
CA ASN A 93 4.69 -25.18 -29.61
C ASN A 93 4.16 -23.83 -30.07
N ILE A 94 4.12 -23.62 -31.39
CA ILE A 94 3.61 -22.38 -31.99
C ILE A 94 2.34 -22.60 -32.81
N LEU A 95 2.16 -23.79 -33.41
CA LEU A 95 0.99 -24.10 -34.16
C LEU A 95 0.64 -25.59 -33.98
N ARG A 96 -0.60 -25.89 -33.68
CA ARG A 96 -1.18 -27.21 -33.71
C ARG A 96 -1.91 -27.41 -35.06
N VAL A 97 -1.54 -28.45 -35.78
CA VAL A 97 -2.21 -28.89 -37.00
C VAL A 97 -2.98 -30.16 -36.68
N SER A 98 -4.27 -30.23 -36.97
CA SER A 98 -5.09 -31.41 -36.67
C SER A 98 -6.08 -31.70 -37.78
N LYS A 99 -6.46 -32.98 -37.90
CA LYS A 99 -7.57 -33.46 -38.75
C LYS A 99 -8.88 -33.31 -37.96
N ASN A 100 -9.86 -32.64 -38.53
CA ASN A 100 -11.19 -32.44 -37.95
C ASN A 100 -12.29 -32.93 -38.88
N GLY A 101 -12.33 -34.26 -39.06
CA GLY A 101 -13.30 -34.85 -39.96
C GLY A 101 -12.96 -34.64 -41.44
N THR A 102 -13.96 -34.77 -42.30
CA THR A 102 -13.82 -34.61 -43.73
C THR A 102 -14.61 -33.43 -44.28
N ARG A 103 -14.06 -32.78 -45.30
CA ARG A 103 -14.75 -31.76 -46.11
C ARG A 103 -15.24 -32.38 -47.40
N TYR A 104 -16.48 -32.14 -47.75
CA TYR A 104 -17.08 -32.69 -48.96
C TYR A 104 -16.90 -34.21 -49.14
N ILE A 105 -16.88 -34.96 -47.99
CA ILE A 105 -16.75 -36.42 -47.91
C ILE A 105 -15.36 -36.97 -48.34
N PHE A 106 -14.62 -36.22 -49.13
CA PHE A 106 -13.38 -36.75 -49.80
C PHE A 106 -12.07 -36.15 -49.28
N PHE A 107 -12.10 -34.99 -48.58
CA PHE A 107 -10.90 -34.29 -48.17
C PHE A 107 -10.83 -34.20 -46.66
N ASP A 108 -9.67 -34.56 -46.09
CA ASP A 108 -9.44 -34.30 -44.67
C ASP A 108 -9.53 -32.79 -44.40
N ASN A 109 -10.33 -32.41 -43.41
CA ASN A 109 -10.43 -31.04 -42.97
C ASN A 109 -9.29 -30.75 -42.00
N MET A 110 -8.31 -29.95 -42.43
CA MET A 110 -7.23 -29.49 -41.58
C MET A 110 -7.64 -28.27 -40.78
N SER A 111 -7.31 -28.28 -39.51
CA SER A 111 -7.52 -27.14 -38.61
C SER A 111 -6.17 -26.71 -38.06
N PHE A 112 -6.01 -25.38 -37.98
CA PHE A 112 -4.80 -24.73 -37.51
C PHE A 112 -5.15 -23.97 -36.24
N THR A 113 -4.48 -24.28 -35.13
CA THR A 113 -4.76 -23.66 -33.83
C THR A 113 -3.44 -23.23 -33.20
N ALA A 114 -3.28 -21.95 -32.92
CA ALA A 114 -2.17 -21.48 -32.10
C ALA A 114 -2.41 -21.88 -30.64
N PRO A 115 -1.47 -22.56 -29.98
CA PRO A 115 -1.56 -22.80 -28.54
C PRO A 115 -1.56 -21.49 -27.79
N THR A 116 -2.23 -21.47 -26.63
CA THR A 116 -2.29 -20.25 -25.81
C THR A 116 -1.53 -20.42 -24.51
N LYS A 117 -1.02 -19.32 -23.99
CA LYS A 117 -0.50 -19.20 -22.61
C LYS A 117 -1.26 -18.11 -21.86
N GLN A 118 -1.16 -18.18 -20.56
CA GLN A 118 -1.77 -17.20 -19.65
C GLN A 118 -0.69 -16.28 -19.10
N PRO A 119 -0.60 -15.03 -19.58
CA PRO A 119 0.19 -14.00 -18.88
C PRO A 119 -0.42 -13.72 -17.52
N ILE A 120 0.43 -13.65 -16.49
CA ILE A 120 0.03 -13.50 -15.10
C ILE A 120 0.60 -12.22 -14.48
N VAL A 121 -0.19 -11.56 -13.63
CA VAL A 121 0.22 -10.44 -12.79
C VAL A 121 0.15 -10.85 -11.32
N LYS A 122 0.98 -10.22 -10.47
CA LYS A 122 0.95 -10.40 -9.01
C LYS A 122 1.18 -9.05 -8.34
N PRO A 123 0.17 -8.17 -8.31
CA PRO A 123 0.32 -6.83 -7.75
C PRO A 123 0.46 -6.87 -6.22
N LYS A 124 1.11 -5.85 -5.63
CA LYS A 124 1.28 -5.71 -4.17
C LYS A 124 0.00 -5.27 -3.46
N GLU A 125 -0.89 -4.61 -4.18
CA GLU A 125 -2.19 -4.12 -3.71
C GLU A 125 -3.30 -4.53 -4.67
N LYS A 126 -4.56 -4.41 -4.26
CA LYS A 126 -5.70 -4.66 -5.15
C LYS A 126 -5.64 -3.72 -6.34
N THR A 127 -5.55 -4.29 -7.54
CA THR A 127 -5.33 -3.57 -8.78
C THR A 127 -6.32 -3.97 -9.85
N LYS A 128 -6.85 -2.99 -10.57
CA LYS A 128 -7.68 -3.19 -11.74
C LYS A 128 -6.85 -2.86 -13.00
N TYR A 129 -6.82 -3.78 -13.96
CA TYR A 129 -6.20 -3.57 -15.27
C TYR A 129 -7.27 -3.51 -16.35
N GLU A 130 -7.20 -2.49 -17.20
CA GLU A 130 -8.05 -2.32 -18.38
C GLU A 130 -7.18 -2.27 -19.63
N PHE A 131 -7.47 -3.12 -20.62
CA PHE A 131 -6.72 -3.21 -21.87
C PHE A 131 -7.60 -3.79 -22.99
N LYS A 132 -7.09 -3.85 -24.23
CA LYS A 132 -7.77 -4.49 -25.35
C LYS A 132 -7.12 -5.82 -25.70
N SER A 133 -7.92 -6.87 -25.93
CA SER A 133 -7.50 -8.17 -26.45
C SER A 133 -8.68 -8.85 -27.15
N GLY A 134 -8.40 -9.54 -28.24
CA GLY A 134 -9.43 -10.15 -29.08
C GLY A 134 -10.43 -9.14 -29.65
N GLY A 135 -9.97 -7.91 -29.89
CA GLY A 135 -10.81 -6.80 -30.39
C GLY A 135 -11.78 -6.22 -29.38
N LYS A 136 -11.76 -6.64 -28.12
CA LYS A 136 -12.65 -6.18 -27.05
C LYS A 136 -11.88 -5.54 -25.89
N LYS A 137 -12.52 -4.59 -25.21
CA LYS A 137 -12.03 -4.09 -23.93
C LYS A 137 -12.19 -5.19 -22.88
N LYS A 138 -11.10 -5.49 -22.19
CA LYS A 138 -11.06 -6.42 -21.05
C LYS A 138 -10.75 -5.65 -19.77
N MET A 139 -11.30 -6.15 -18.68
CA MET A 139 -11.04 -5.67 -17.33
C MET A 139 -10.69 -6.88 -16.46
N VAL A 140 -9.56 -6.78 -15.74
CA VAL A 140 -9.09 -7.80 -14.81
C VAL A 140 -8.87 -7.14 -13.46
N ILE A 141 -9.44 -7.73 -12.40
CA ILE A 141 -9.22 -7.32 -11.02
C ILE A 141 -8.29 -8.35 -10.38
N ALA A 142 -7.12 -7.91 -9.97
CA ALA A 142 -6.13 -8.73 -9.28
C ALA A 142 -6.06 -8.33 -7.80
N GLU A 143 -6.25 -9.30 -6.93
CA GLU A 143 -6.13 -9.10 -5.48
C GLU A 143 -4.65 -9.03 -5.05
N ALA A 144 -4.38 -8.32 -3.95
CA ALA A 144 -3.04 -8.14 -3.42
C ALA A 144 -2.29 -9.46 -3.23
N ASN A 145 -1.07 -9.55 -3.77
CA ASN A 145 -0.17 -10.69 -3.67
C ASN A 145 -0.71 -12.02 -4.27
N LYS A 146 -1.82 -11.98 -5.01
CA LYS A 146 -2.37 -13.15 -5.70
C LYS A 146 -1.97 -13.17 -7.17
N VAL A 147 -1.56 -14.35 -7.64
CA VAL A 147 -1.31 -14.59 -9.06
C VAL A 147 -2.64 -14.57 -9.80
N THR A 148 -2.75 -13.69 -10.80
CA THR A 148 -3.99 -13.49 -11.56
C THR A 148 -3.69 -13.51 -13.06
N PRO A 149 -4.30 -14.44 -13.85
CA PRO A 149 -4.15 -14.43 -15.29
C PRO A 149 -4.92 -13.26 -15.92
N ILE A 150 -4.31 -12.61 -16.92
CA ILE A 150 -4.96 -11.50 -17.64
C ILE A 150 -5.73 -11.97 -18.90
N GLY A 151 -5.61 -13.22 -19.25
CA GLY A 151 -6.29 -13.84 -20.40
C GLY A 151 -5.48 -14.91 -21.07
N ASN A 152 -5.99 -15.42 -22.20
CA ASN A 152 -5.28 -16.37 -23.06
C ASN A 152 -4.75 -15.63 -24.27
N PHE A 153 -3.47 -15.82 -24.59
CA PHE A 153 -2.81 -15.20 -25.73
C PHE A 153 -2.07 -16.25 -26.57
N ILE A 154 -2.03 -16.05 -27.89
CA ILE A 154 -1.25 -16.88 -28.80
C ILE A 154 0.25 -16.51 -28.73
N PRO A 155 1.18 -17.39 -29.22
CA PRO A 155 2.61 -17.11 -29.14
C PRO A 155 3.02 -15.76 -29.70
N GLY A 156 3.85 -15.02 -28.93
CA GLY A 156 4.27 -13.69 -29.32
C GLY A 156 5.05 -12.93 -28.26
N THR A 157 5.55 -11.76 -28.67
CA THR A 157 6.12 -10.73 -27.77
C THR A 157 5.17 -9.55 -27.75
N TYR A 158 4.57 -9.33 -26.59
CA TYR A 158 3.48 -8.36 -26.42
C TYR A 158 3.92 -7.09 -25.68
N ARG A 159 3.37 -5.97 -26.15
CA ARG A 159 3.37 -4.69 -25.46
C ARG A 159 1.99 -4.08 -25.62
N ILE A 160 1.10 -4.34 -24.66
CA ILE A 160 -0.31 -3.98 -24.73
C ILE A 160 -0.54 -2.68 -23.97
N PRO A 161 -1.06 -1.61 -24.62
CA PRO A 161 -1.48 -0.41 -23.92
C PRO A 161 -2.55 -0.75 -22.87
N ALA A 162 -2.35 -0.29 -21.66
CA ALA A 162 -3.25 -0.60 -20.54
C ALA A 162 -3.41 0.58 -19.59
N MET A 163 -4.50 0.58 -18.85
CA MET A 163 -4.73 1.43 -17.68
C MET A 163 -4.70 0.54 -16.44
N LYS A 164 -3.87 0.90 -15.48
CA LYS A 164 -3.81 0.31 -14.15
C LYS A 164 -4.50 1.26 -13.17
N SER A 165 -5.42 0.76 -12.34
CA SER A 165 -6.09 1.55 -11.30
C SER A 165 -5.85 0.93 -9.94
N THR A 166 -5.43 1.75 -8.97
CA THR A 166 -5.25 1.41 -7.56
C THR A 166 -5.93 2.46 -6.68
N GLU A 167 -5.80 2.37 -5.36
CA GLU A 167 -6.28 3.41 -4.43
C GLU A 167 -5.59 4.77 -4.68
N ASN A 168 -4.35 4.76 -5.15
CA ASN A 168 -3.56 5.97 -5.41
C ASN A 168 -3.90 6.65 -6.75
N GLY A 169 -4.69 6.01 -7.61
CA GLY A 169 -5.15 6.59 -8.87
C GLY A 169 -5.03 5.68 -10.08
N ASP A 170 -5.12 6.30 -11.26
CA ASP A 170 -5.07 5.63 -12.56
C ASP A 170 -3.74 5.91 -13.25
N PHE A 171 -3.09 4.85 -13.72
CA PHE A 171 -1.77 4.87 -14.35
C PHE A 171 -1.89 4.41 -15.80
N ALA A 172 -1.47 5.25 -16.74
CA ALA A 172 -1.33 4.87 -18.13
C ALA A 172 -0.02 4.11 -18.34
N GLY A 173 -0.02 3.12 -19.23
CA GLY A 173 1.19 2.37 -19.52
C GLY A 173 0.95 1.13 -20.35
N HIS A 174 1.76 0.10 -20.12
CA HIS A 174 1.75 -1.13 -20.90
C HIS A 174 1.91 -2.36 -20.03
N LEU A 175 1.26 -3.43 -20.44
CA LEU A 175 1.52 -4.80 -20.00
C LEU A 175 2.45 -5.45 -21.03
N LYS A 176 3.63 -5.90 -20.60
CA LYS A 176 4.65 -6.51 -21.45
C LYS A 176 4.87 -7.96 -21.06
N PHE A 177 4.87 -8.87 -22.02
CA PHE A 177 5.22 -10.28 -21.80
C PHE A 177 5.72 -10.92 -23.08
N ASP A 178 6.57 -11.92 -22.92
CA ASP A 178 7.24 -12.59 -24.02
C ASP A 178 7.20 -14.10 -23.81
N PHE A 179 6.63 -14.82 -24.77
CA PHE A 179 6.50 -16.27 -24.69
C PHE A 179 7.84 -17.00 -24.67
N ARG A 180 8.94 -16.37 -25.11
CA ARG A 180 10.29 -16.92 -25.03
C ARG A 180 10.78 -17.12 -23.60
N GLN A 181 10.22 -16.36 -22.65
CA GLN A 181 10.69 -16.36 -21.26
C GLN A 181 10.23 -17.57 -20.45
N SER A 182 9.30 -18.35 -20.94
CA SER A 182 8.75 -19.47 -20.19
C SER A 182 8.30 -20.62 -21.11
N ASN A 183 8.67 -21.86 -20.75
CA ASN A 183 8.14 -23.06 -21.39
C ASN A 183 6.85 -23.58 -20.73
N SER A 184 6.40 -22.96 -19.64
CA SER A 184 5.16 -23.32 -18.95
C SER A 184 3.92 -22.75 -19.66
N GLU A 185 2.73 -23.09 -19.16
CA GLU A 185 1.45 -22.56 -19.63
C GLU A 185 1.24 -21.08 -19.21
N THR A 186 2.07 -20.56 -18.30
CA THR A 186 2.03 -19.20 -17.84
C THR A 186 3.30 -18.42 -18.21
N VAL A 187 3.19 -17.10 -18.30
CA VAL A 187 4.31 -16.17 -18.49
C VAL A 187 4.10 -14.94 -17.61
N ASP A 188 5.18 -14.48 -16.98
CA ASP A 188 5.11 -13.28 -16.13
C ASP A 188 4.93 -12.02 -16.98
N VAL A 189 4.05 -11.13 -16.50
CA VAL A 189 3.85 -9.81 -17.08
C VAL A 189 4.79 -8.82 -16.40
N THR A 190 5.55 -8.10 -17.21
CA THR A 190 6.27 -6.90 -16.77
C THR A 190 5.35 -5.70 -16.92
N GLU A 191 5.06 -5.05 -15.81
CA GLU A 191 4.27 -3.82 -15.75
C GLU A 191 5.17 -2.62 -16.09
N ASP A 192 4.77 -1.80 -17.05
CA ASP A 192 5.47 -0.60 -17.51
C ASP A 192 4.49 0.57 -17.51
N PHE A 193 4.23 1.11 -16.30
CA PHE A 193 3.30 2.22 -16.06
C PHE A 193 4.05 3.49 -15.65
N GLU A 194 3.43 4.64 -15.92
CA GLU A 194 3.93 5.96 -15.55
C GLU A 194 3.69 6.22 -14.06
N GLU A 195 4.64 5.77 -13.24
CA GLU A 195 4.57 5.77 -11.78
C GLU A 195 5.61 6.72 -11.17
N ALA A 196 5.19 7.47 -10.14
CA ALA A 196 6.05 8.30 -9.30
C ALA A 196 6.07 7.76 -7.88
N ASN A 197 7.25 7.61 -7.31
CA ASN A 197 7.46 7.30 -5.89
C ASN A 197 8.05 8.54 -5.21
N ILE A 198 7.64 8.80 -3.97
CA ILE A 198 8.01 10.00 -3.21
C ILE A 198 8.79 9.59 -1.97
N SER A 199 9.99 10.11 -1.83
CA SER A 199 10.77 10.06 -0.59
C SER A 199 10.66 11.41 0.11
N VAL A 200 10.40 11.41 1.41
CA VAL A 200 10.17 12.63 2.19
C VAL A 200 11.27 12.81 3.21
N THR A 201 11.84 14.00 3.25
CA THR A 201 12.76 14.46 4.31
C THR A 201 12.07 15.57 5.10
N LEU A 202 12.04 15.44 6.42
CA LEU A 202 11.56 16.48 7.32
C LEU A 202 12.74 17.30 7.83
N LYS A 203 12.53 18.61 7.98
CA LYS A 203 13.48 19.54 8.62
C LYS A 203 12.74 20.39 9.66
N GLY A 204 13.46 20.80 10.71
CA GLY A 204 12.88 21.59 11.80
C GLY A 204 12.01 20.77 12.77
N ASP A 205 12.08 19.44 12.71
CA ASP A 205 11.21 18.50 13.42
C ASP A 205 11.84 17.89 14.69
N THR A 206 12.99 18.39 15.14
CA THR A 206 13.80 17.80 16.23
C THR A 206 13.09 17.76 17.59
N LYS A 207 12.20 18.70 17.86
CA LYS A 207 11.43 18.78 19.11
C LYS A 207 10.08 18.09 19.02
N LEU A 208 9.71 17.54 17.83
CA LEU A 208 8.48 16.78 17.65
C LEU A 208 8.68 15.32 18.08
N ASN A 209 7.63 14.75 18.66
CA ASN A 209 7.61 13.34 19.03
C ASN A 209 7.61 12.46 17.75
N ASP A 210 8.62 11.63 17.60
CA ASP A 210 8.82 10.78 16.41
C ASP A 210 7.62 9.89 16.10
N SER A 211 6.99 9.31 17.13
CA SER A 211 5.80 8.45 16.96
C SER A 211 4.56 9.21 16.48
N SER A 212 4.56 10.53 16.60
CA SER A 212 3.43 11.39 16.19
C SER A 212 3.59 11.94 14.79
N LYS A 213 4.78 11.79 14.16
CA LYS A 213 5.06 12.36 12.85
C LYS A 213 4.28 11.64 11.76
N LYS A 214 3.61 12.40 10.91
CA LYS A 214 2.79 11.92 9.80
C LYS A 214 3.06 12.72 8.54
N VAL A 215 2.82 12.08 7.40
CA VAL A 215 2.82 12.70 6.08
C VAL A 215 1.44 12.55 5.46
N THR A 216 0.92 13.62 4.89
CA THR A 216 -0.34 13.62 4.14
C THR A 216 -0.02 13.84 2.67
N ILE A 217 -0.43 12.90 1.81
CA ILE A 217 -0.26 12.99 0.36
C ILE A 217 -1.64 12.79 -0.28
N ASN A 218 -2.10 13.79 -1.07
CA ASN A 218 -3.43 13.77 -1.70
C ASN A 218 -4.54 13.42 -0.69
N ASP A 219 -4.55 14.09 0.47
CA ASP A 219 -5.51 13.89 1.57
C ASP A 219 -5.42 12.52 2.31
N HIS A 220 -4.48 11.65 1.94
CA HIS A 220 -4.21 10.40 2.66
C HIS A 220 -3.10 10.61 3.70
N GLU A 221 -3.47 10.51 4.97
CA GLU A 221 -2.54 10.63 6.10
C GLU A 221 -1.88 9.28 6.41
N MET A 222 -0.56 9.26 6.54
CA MET A 222 0.25 8.08 6.81
C MET A 222 1.31 8.38 7.87
N ALA A 223 1.71 7.37 8.65
CA ALA A 223 2.85 7.50 9.55
C ALA A 223 4.13 7.82 8.76
N PHE A 224 4.89 8.81 9.26
CA PHE A 224 6.18 9.16 8.66
C PHE A 224 7.25 8.13 9.01
N SER A 225 8.09 7.84 8.02
CA SER A 225 9.36 7.11 8.20
C SER A 225 10.35 7.63 7.18
N SER A 226 11.55 7.99 7.62
CA SER A 226 12.63 8.50 6.75
C SER A 226 13.14 7.46 5.75
N SER A 227 12.94 6.17 6.01
CA SER A 227 13.33 5.07 5.11
C SER A 227 12.21 4.64 4.17
N LYS A 228 11.01 5.19 4.32
CA LYS A 228 9.85 4.79 3.53
C LYS A 228 9.74 5.61 2.25
N THR A 229 9.48 4.91 1.15
CA THR A 229 9.04 5.49 -0.11
C THR A 229 7.53 5.38 -0.20
N TYR A 230 6.86 6.48 -0.49
CA TYR A 230 5.40 6.59 -0.61
C TYR A 230 4.98 6.48 -2.08
N GLY A 231 3.89 5.79 -2.35
CA GLY A 231 3.39 5.58 -3.70
C GLY A 231 3.27 4.10 -4.07
N PRO A 232 3.15 3.77 -5.36
CA PRO A 232 3.28 4.70 -6.50
C PRO A 232 2.08 5.66 -6.65
N TYR A 233 2.35 6.83 -7.25
CA TYR A 233 1.35 7.82 -7.67
C TYR A 233 1.43 8.04 -9.18
N PRO A 234 0.30 8.43 -9.85
CA PRO A 234 0.31 8.75 -11.28
C PRO A 234 1.21 9.96 -11.59
N GLN A 235 2.12 9.81 -12.59
CA GLN A 235 2.99 10.92 -13.02
C GLN A 235 2.26 12.05 -13.77
N ASN A 236 1.03 11.81 -14.21
CA ASN A 236 0.24 12.76 -15.01
C ASN A 236 -0.71 13.64 -14.16
N LYS A 237 -0.60 13.60 -12.84
CA LYS A 237 -1.42 14.39 -11.92
C LYS A 237 -0.56 15.13 -10.91
N ASP A 238 -0.95 16.36 -10.58
CA ASP A 238 -0.33 17.11 -9.49
C ASP A 238 -0.54 16.38 -8.17
N ILE A 239 0.44 16.47 -7.28
CA ILE A 239 0.41 15.86 -5.95
C ILE A 239 0.52 16.96 -4.91
N THR A 240 -0.34 16.93 -3.90
CA THR A 240 -0.22 17.78 -2.71
C THR A 240 0.42 17.00 -1.58
N ILE A 241 1.34 17.62 -0.84
CA ILE A 241 2.04 16.98 0.27
C ILE A 241 2.29 17.94 1.42
N SER A 242 2.06 17.46 2.64
CA SER A 242 2.37 18.14 3.90
C SER A 242 2.77 17.13 4.97
N ALA A 243 3.31 17.60 6.07
CA ALA A 243 3.61 16.78 7.24
C ALA A 243 3.06 17.42 8.51
N SER A 244 2.80 16.59 9.52
CA SER A 244 2.37 16.98 10.86
C SER A 244 3.14 16.21 11.93
N GLY A 245 3.22 16.78 13.13
CA GLY A 245 3.81 16.13 14.30
C GLY A 245 3.45 16.87 15.58
N LYS A 246 3.55 16.21 16.73
CA LYS A 246 3.20 16.79 18.04
C LYS A 246 4.43 17.15 18.85
N ALA A 247 4.41 18.30 19.48
CA ALA A 247 5.28 18.65 20.58
C ALA A 247 4.40 18.99 21.79
N LYS A 248 4.62 18.30 22.91
CA LYS A 248 3.73 18.36 24.07
C LYS A 248 2.28 18.08 23.67
N ASP A 249 1.35 19.00 23.90
CA ASP A 249 -0.08 18.92 23.62
C ASP A 249 -0.51 19.58 22.29
N LYS A 250 0.42 20.24 21.55
CA LYS A 250 0.14 20.95 20.29
C LYS A 250 0.60 20.15 19.06
N THR A 251 -0.22 20.16 18.03
CA THR A 251 0.14 19.65 16.70
C THR A 251 0.68 20.78 15.83
N PHE A 252 1.81 20.56 15.21
CA PHE A 252 2.44 21.43 14.23
C PHE A 252 2.34 20.83 12.83
N THR A 253 2.23 21.68 11.83
CA THR A 253 2.10 21.26 10.43
C THR A 253 3.04 22.07 9.55
N THR A 254 3.57 21.43 8.51
CA THR A 254 4.30 22.15 7.47
C THR A 254 3.33 22.86 6.54
N GLN A 255 3.83 23.80 5.75
CA GLN A 255 3.07 24.30 4.60
C GLN A 255 2.84 23.16 3.60
N THR A 256 1.64 23.12 3.00
CA THR A 256 1.33 22.19 1.93
C THR A 256 2.07 22.58 0.66
N LYS A 257 2.83 21.64 0.10
CA LYS A 257 3.49 21.79 -1.21
C LYS A 257 2.66 21.12 -2.29
N THR A 258 2.54 21.76 -3.44
CA THR A 258 2.01 21.15 -4.67
C THR A 258 3.17 20.84 -5.60
N ILE A 259 3.31 19.58 -5.97
CA ILE A 259 4.28 19.09 -6.93
C ILE A 259 3.55 18.92 -8.25
N LYS A 260 4.00 19.63 -9.28
CA LYS A 260 3.39 19.56 -10.59
C LYS A 260 3.67 18.21 -11.26
N ALA A 261 2.74 17.73 -12.06
CA ALA A 261 2.88 16.50 -12.84
C ALA A 261 4.18 16.49 -13.68
N SER A 262 4.57 17.65 -14.24
CA SER A 262 5.82 17.81 -15.01
C SER A 262 7.10 17.55 -14.21
N ASP A 263 7.05 17.70 -12.89
CA ASP A 263 8.19 17.61 -12.00
C ASP A 263 8.29 16.22 -11.35
N LEU A 264 7.24 15.41 -11.50
CA LEU A 264 7.20 14.04 -10.98
C LEU A 264 8.10 13.11 -11.81
N LYS A 265 8.94 12.37 -11.13
CA LYS A 265 9.81 11.34 -11.69
C LYS A 265 9.53 10.00 -10.99
N TYR A 266 10.08 8.93 -11.54
CA TYR A 266 9.99 7.61 -10.92
C TYR A 266 10.40 7.64 -9.43
N ASN A 267 11.45 8.40 -9.07
CA ASN A 267 11.80 8.72 -7.69
C ASN A 267 11.88 10.25 -7.56
N THR A 268 11.02 10.81 -6.71
CA THR A 268 10.96 12.24 -6.42
C THR A 268 11.26 12.47 -4.93
N GLU A 269 12.28 13.27 -4.64
CA GLU A 269 12.67 13.60 -3.27
C GLU A 269 12.05 14.94 -2.87
N ILE A 270 11.38 14.97 -1.74
CA ILE A 270 10.68 16.14 -1.21
C ILE A 270 11.17 16.49 0.17
N THR A 271 11.59 17.73 0.37
CA THR A 271 11.86 18.28 1.70
C THR A 271 10.69 19.11 2.18
N LEU A 272 10.16 18.78 3.37
CA LEU A 272 9.13 19.52 4.09
C LEU A 272 9.77 20.17 5.33
N ASN A 273 9.52 21.47 5.52
CA ASN A 273 10.11 22.22 6.61
C ASN A 273 9.03 22.58 7.62
N PHE A 274 9.24 22.21 8.87
CA PHE A 274 8.51 22.78 9.99
C PHE A 274 9.12 24.15 10.35
N ASP A 275 8.31 25.00 10.98
CA ASP A 275 8.79 26.19 11.62
C ASP A 275 9.43 25.80 12.98
N SER A 276 10.75 25.64 12.98
CA SER A 276 11.48 25.22 14.17
C SER A 276 11.42 26.25 15.30
N GLU A 277 11.35 27.55 14.98
CA GLU A 277 11.27 28.64 15.95
C GLU A 277 9.94 28.59 16.71
N ASP A 278 8.79 28.48 15.99
CA ASP A 278 7.46 28.34 16.64
C ASP A 278 7.40 27.08 17.53
N ILE A 279 8.03 25.98 17.11
CA ILE A 279 8.05 24.75 17.91
C ILE A 279 8.91 24.91 19.16
N GLU A 280 10.12 25.47 19.03
CA GLU A 280 11.05 25.70 20.15
C GLU A 280 10.46 26.67 21.18
N ASP A 281 9.92 27.79 20.73
CA ASP A 281 9.24 28.77 21.61
C ASP A 281 8.08 28.14 22.38
N TYR A 282 7.27 27.32 21.71
CA TYR A 282 6.15 26.64 22.36
C TYR A 282 6.64 25.64 23.43
N VAL A 283 7.64 24.81 23.08
CA VAL A 283 8.22 23.81 24.02
C VAL A 283 8.83 24.51 25.22
N GLU A 284 9.65 25.56 25.02
CA GLU A 284 10.25 26.31 26.10
C GLU A 284 9.22 26.96 27.04
N LYS A 285 8.16 27.55 26.46
CA LYS A 285 7.06 28.10 27.23
C LYS A 285 6.40 27.04 28.10
N LYS A 286 6.09 25.87 27.52
CA LYS A 286 5.48 24.76 28.27
C LYS A 286 6.40 24.22 29.35
N GLU A 287 7.67 24.06 29.10
CA GLU A 287 8.66 23.63 30.09
C GLU A 287 8.79 24.66 31.27
N LYS A 288 8.74 25.94 30.97
CA LYS A 288 8.70 26.98 32.02
C LYS A 288 7.43 26.91 32.87
N GLU A 289 6.28 26.70 32.25
CA GLU A 289 4.98 26.51 32.94
C GLU A 289 5.02 25.25 33.84
N GLU A 290 5.47 24.12 33.31
CA GLU A 290 5.60 22.84 34.02
C GLU A 290 6.57 22.98 35.23
N ASN A 291 7.74 23.57 35.01
CA ASN A 291 8.73 23.81 36.07
C ASN A 291 8.20 24.76 37.14
N SER A 292 7.50 25.84 36.76
CA SER A 292 6.85 26.77 37.71
C SER A 292 5.80 26.06 38.56
N LEU A 293 4.95 25.23 37.93
CA LEU A 293 3.96 24.42 38.63
C LEU A 293 4.62 23.44 39.59
N LYS A 294 5.66 22.74 39.16
CA LYS A 294 6.41 21.78 39.97
C LYS A 294 7.02 22.45 41.20
N ASN A 295 7.63 23.61 41.04
CA ASN A 295 8.19 24.36 42.16
C ASN A 295 7.12 24.80 43.17
N LYS A 296 5.98 25.31 42.70
CA LYS A 296 4.83 25.65 43.56
C LYS A 296 4.32 24.42 44.34
N LEU A 297 4.25 23.29 43.71
CA LEU A 297 3.83 22.02 44.36
C LEU A 297 4.86 21.53 45.37
N ILE A 298 6.18 21.64 45.09
CA ILE A 298 7.22 21.28 46.05
C ILE A 298 7.06 22.12 47.33
N GLU A 299 6.96 23.45 47.22
CA GLU A 299 6.73 24.34 48.36
C GLU A 299 5.43 24.02 49.11
N PHE A 300 4.35 23.80 48.37
CA PHE A 300 3.05 23.45 48.96
C PHE A 300 3.11 22.14 49.74
N PHE A 301 3.61 21.05 49.17
CA PHE A 301 3.66 19.74 49.83
C PHE A 301 4.69 19.69 50.97
N ALA A 302 5.76 20.46 50.90
CA ALA A 302 6.68 20.64 52.04
C ALA A 302 5.95 21.30 53.22
N GLY A 303 5.21 22.40 53.00
CA GLY A 303 4.41 23.06 54.00
C GLY A 303 3.25 22.19 54.51
N TYR A 304 2.52 21.55 53.60
CA TYR A 304 1.44 20.59 53.94
C TYR A 304 1.92 19.45 54.82
N SER A 305 3.09 18.84 54.53
CA SER A 305 3.66 17.75 55.34
C SER A 305 3.93 18.18 56.77
N LEU A 306 4.55 19.36 56.95
CA LEU A 306 4.82 19.92 58.28
C LEU A 306 3.52 20.22 59.04
N ALA A 307 2.56 20.86 58.37
CA ALA A 307 1.27 21.20 58.93
C ALA A 307 0.44 19.97 59.30
N ASN A 308 0.43 18.98 58.43
CA ASN A 308 -0.23 17.68 58.66
C ASN A 308 0.36 16.96 59.88
N ASN A 309 1.69 16.87 59.94
CA ASN A 309 2.36 16.20 61.08
C ASN A 309 2.11 16.97 62.41
N ALA A 310 2.12 18.30 62.39
CA ALA A 310 1.78 19.11 63.55
C ALA A 310 0.32 18.89 64.01
N ALA A 311 -0.63 18.87 63.04
CA ALA A 311 -2.06 18.62 63.30
C ALA A 311 -2.31 17.30 64.02
N PHE A 312 -1.67 16.22 63.55
CA PHE A 312 -1.81 14.87 64.15
C PHE A 312 -1.09 14.76 65.49
N ASN A 313 0.13 15.33 65.62
CA ASN A 313 0.89 15.30 66.89
C ASN A 313 0.22 16.08 68.01
N GLN A 314 -0.46 17.18 67.69
CA GLN A 314 -1.12 18.05 68.66
C GLN A 314 -2.63 17.83 68.76
N SER A 315 -3.18 16.93 67.94
CA SER A 315 -4.63 16.68 67.84
C SER A 315 -5.43 17.96 67.52
N ASP A 316 -4.81 18.88 66.81
CA ASP A 316 -5.36 20.18 66.42
C ASP A 316 -5.42 20.31 64.88
N PHE A 317 -6.64 20.31 64.34
CA PHE A 317 -6.88 20.40 62.90
C PHE A 317 -6.52 21.77 62.29
N ASP A 318 -6.51 22.82 63.09
CA ASP A 318 -6.29 24.20 62.60
C ASP A 318 -4.91 24.35 61.93
N PHE A 319 -3.90 23.57 62.34
CA PHE A 319 -2.58 23.53 61.66
C PHE A 319 -2.65 23.22 60.18
N VAL A 320 -3.53 22.32 59.78
CA VAL A 320 -3.58 21.79 58.39
C VAL A 320 -4.79 22.31 57.61
N SER A 321 -5.76 22.94 58.31
CA SER A 321 -7.05 23.35 57.74
C SER A 321 -6.91 24.25 56.51
N SER A 322 -5.91 25.14 56.49
CA SER A 322 -5.69 26.09 55.39
C SER A 322 -5.18 25.45 54.10
N TYR A 323 -4.61 24.26 54.17
CA TYR A 323 -4.11 23.48 53.00
C TYR A 323 -5.22 22.68 52.34
N ILE A 324 -6.38 22.50 52.97
CA ILE A 324 -7.44 21.65 52.49
C ILE A 324 -8.67 22.49 52.18
N LYS A 325 -9.32 22.23 51.05
CA LYS A 325 -10.51 22.96 50.64
C LYS A 325 -11.67 22.68 51.60
N LYS A 326 -12.17 23.72 52.27
CA LYS A 326 -13.33 23.62 53.15
C LYS A 326 -14.56 23.14 52.37
N GLY A 327 -15.26 22.12 52.92
CA GLY A 327 -16.43 21.52 52.30
C GLY A 327 -16.09 20.36 51.31
N SER A 328 -14.82 20.01 51.16
CA SER A 328 -14.46 18.77 50.46
C SER A 328 -14.58 17.57 51.39
N SER A 329 -14.84 16.38 50.85
CA SER A 329 -14.85 15.12 51.60
C SER A 329 -13.51 14.86 52.30
N PHE A 330 -12.43 15.28 51.67
CA PHE A 330 -11.07 15.15 52.21
C PHE A 330 -10.89 16.06 53.45
N TYR A 331 -11.46 17.25 53.47
CA TYR A 331 -11.47 18.14 54.65
C TYR A 331 -12.11 17.46 55.87
N ASP A 332 -13.29 16.87 55.68
CA ASP A 332 -14.03 16.24 56.76
C ASP A 332 -13.31 14.97 57.24
N ASP A 333 -12.72 14.19 56.32
CA ASP A 333 -11.97 12.98 56.66
C ASP A 333 -10.72 13.31 57.47
N VAL A 334 -9.88 14.27 57.05
CA VAL A 334 -8.68 14.64 57.80
C VAL A 334 -9.05 15.22 59.16
N LYS A 335 -10.08 16.09 59.25
CA LYS A 335 -10.57 16.62 60.52
C LYS A 335 -10.99 15.53 61.52
N LYS A 336 -11.73 14.53 61.03
CA LYS A 336 -12.16 13.38 61.83
C LYS A 336 -10.98 12.51 62.26
N ARG A 337 -9.97 12.29 61.44
CA ARG A 337 -8.78 11.52 61.80
C ARG A 337 -7.92 12.22 62.83
N VAL A 338 -7.66 13.52 62.64
CA VAL A 338 -6.95 14.34 63.63
C VAL A 338 -7.63 14.27 65.00
N SER A 339 -8.95 14.45 65.05
CA SER A 339 -9.70 14.40 66.32
C SER A 339 -9.70 13.01 67.03
N LYS A 340 -9.45 11.93 66.26
CA LYS A 340 -9.34 10.59 66.79
C LYS A 340 -7.93 10.19 67.23
N GLY A 341 -6.94 11.09 67.04
CA GLY A 341 -5.55 10.84 67.41
C GLY A 341 -4.89 9.73 66.56
N SER A 342 -5.40 9.48 65.32
CA SER A 342 -4.79 8.49 64.42
C SER A 342 -3.49 9.08 63.88
N LEU A 343 -2.37 8.41 64.08
CA LEU A 343 -1.08 8.82 63.53
C LEU A 343 -1.15 8.76 61.98
N MET A 344 -0.79 9.87 61.33
CA MET A 344 -0.70 9.99 59.89
C MET A 344 0.46 10.91 59.51
N MET A 345 1.68 10.40 59.68
CA MET A 345 2.87 11.15 59.38
C MET A 345 3.22 11.08 57.90
N ILE A 346 3.63 12.21 57.36
CA ILE A 346 4.11 12.34 55.98
C ILE A 346 5.50 12.97 56.01
N SER A 347 6.47 12.38 55.33
CA SER A 347 7.80 12.93 55.21
C SER A 347 8.36 12.85 53.82
N SER A 348 9.33 13.71 53.50
CA SER A 348 10.08 13.75 52.24
C SER A 348 9.22 13.71 50.97
N PRO A 349 8.22 14.59 50.81
CA PRO A 349 7.37 14.58 49.61
C PRO A 349 8.19 14.95 48.38
N GLN A 350 8.05 14.16 47.31
CA GLN A 350 8.67 14.37 46.00
C GLN A 350 7.56 14.38 44.94
N ILE A 351 7.55 15.41 44.10
CA ILE A 351 6.61 15.53 42.98
C ILE A 351 7.13 14.62 41.85
N ILE A 352 6.40 13.58 41.57
CA ILE A 352 6.71 12.61 40.48
C ILE A 352 6.12 13.11 39.19
N ASP A 353 4.84 13.54 39.23
CA ASP A 353 4.13 14.02 38.05
C ASP A 353 3.09 15.07 38.48
N ALA A 354 2.77 16.01 37.58
CA ALA A 354 1.76 17.02 37.81
C ALA A 354 1.16 17.55 36.52
N GLU A 355 -0.15 17.57 36.46
CA GLU A 355 -0.92 18.10 35.33
C GLU A 355 -1.90 19.20 35.82
N LYS A 356 -2.03 20.27 35.05
CA LYS A 356 -2.97 21.37 35.34
C LYS A 356 -4.02 21.46 34.24
N HIS A 357 -5.29 21.39 34.64
CA HIS A 357 -6.46 21.55 33.78
C HIS A 357 -7.37 22.66 34.32
N GLY A 358 -7.22 23.87 33.80
CA GLY A 358 -7.89 25.05 34.34
C GLY A 358 -7.42 25.34 35.76
N ASP A 359 -8.38 25.40 36.72
CA ASP A 359 -8.09 25.64 38.14
C ASP A 359 -7.77 24.33 38.91
N LYS A 360 -7.92 23.18 38.28
CA LYS A 360 -7.62 21.88 38.90
C LYS A 360 -6.22 21.39 38.54
N ILE A 361 -5.55 20.83 39.54
CA ILE A 361 -4.23 20.26 39.42
C ILE A 361 -4.28 18.82 39.96
N THR A 362 -3.80 17.86 39.19
CA THR A 362 -3.56 16.50 39.65
C THR A 362 -2.06 16.31 39.82
N ALA A 363 -1.64 15.91 41.01
CA ALA A 363 -0.22 15.68 41.31
C ALA A 363 0.00 14.28 41.90
N THR A 364 0.93 13.55 41.32
CA THR A 364 1.44 12.28 41.91
C THR A 364 2.63 12.63 42.80
N VAL A 365 2.49 12.37 44.09
CA VAL A 365 3.50 12.67 45.11
C VAL A 365 4.00 11.40 45.75
N ARG A 366 5.29 11.19 45.68
CA ARG A 366 6.00 10.14 46.44
C ARG A 366 6.33 10.65 47.81
N LEU A 367 5.98 9.89 48.82
CA LEU A 367 6.22 10.26 50.22
C LEU A 367 6.54 9.04 51.09
N ILE A 368 7.08 9.26 52.27
CA ILE A 368 7.27 8.21 53.27
C ILE A 368 6.13 8.32 54.27
N ASN A 369 5.40 7.26 54.47
CA ASN A 369 4.28 7.17 55.40
C ASN A 369 4.74 6.91 56.88
N GLU A 370 3.82 6.89 57.81
CA GLU A 370 4.04 6.66 59.26
C GLU A 370 4.78 5.34 59.56
N ASN A 371 4.74 4.38 58.69
CA ASN A 371 5.42 3.09 58.82
C ASN A 371 6.84 3.08 58.21
N GLY A 372 7.31 4.24 57.76
CA GLY A 372 8.61 4.38 57.08
C GLY A 372 8.63 3.81 55.67
N LYS A 373 7.45 3.47 55.10
CA LYS A 373 7.32 2.91 53.76
C LYS A 373 7.13 4.03 52.71
N GLN A 374 7.85 3.94 51.59
CA GLN A 374 7.65 4.83 50.46
C GLN A 374 6.36 4.43 49.71
N VAL A 375 5.49 5.43 49.49
CA VAL A 375 4.20 5.27 48.81
C VAL A 375 4.00 6.41 47.83
N ASP A 376 3.33 6.13 46.71
CA ASP A 376 2.92 7.12 45.74
C ASP A 376 1.42 7.40 45.94
N LYS A 377 1.08 8.67 46.13
CA LYS A 377 -0.32 9.15 46.28
C LYS A 377 -0.63 10.14 45.23
N GLU A 378 -1.83 10.04 44.66
CA GLU A 378 -2.40 11.03 43.78
C GLU A 378 -3.21 12.05 44.61
N TYR A 379 -2.96 13.30 44.37
CA TYR A 379 -3.65 14.43 45.01
C TYR A 379 -4.33 15.27 43.92
N GLU A 380 -5.60 15.58 44.16
CA GLU A 380 -6.29 16.60 43.39
C GLU A 380 -6.26 17.91 44.20
N LEU A 381 -5.80 19.00 43.57
CA LEU A 381 -5.75 20.31 44.15
C LEU A 381 -6.60 21.28 43.31
N GLU A 382 -7.02 22.35 43.93
CA GLU A 382 -7.65 23.51 43.28
C GLU A 382 -6.83 24.75 43.55
N GLN A 383 -6.65 25.54 42.49
CA GLN A 383 -6.03 26.86 42.59
C GLN A 383 -7.13 27.89 42.76
N GLY A 384 -7.26 28.42 43.99
CA GLY A 384 -8.23 29.47 44.33
C GLY A 384 -7.75 30.87 43.97
N SER A 385 -8.50 31.86 44.41
CA SER A 385 -8.12 33.27 44.29
C SER A 385 -6.75 33.53 44.94
N GLN A 386 -5.93 34.40 44.36
CA GLN A 386 -4.56 34.69 44.77
C GLN A 386 -3.56 33.53 44.66
N ASP A 387 -3.74 32.66 43.68
CA ASP A 387 -2.82 31.50 43.41
C ASP A 387 -2.71 30.51 44.58
N ARG A 388 -3.63 30.51 45.53
CA ARG A 388 -3.56 29.64 46.70
C ARG A 388 -4.00 28.21 46.33
N LEU A 389 -3.13 27.24 46.56
CA LEU A 389 -3.42 25.84 46.36
C LEU A 389 -4.15 25.23 47.56
N GLN A 390 -5.17 24.41 47.31
CA GLN A 390 -5.86 23.63 48.34
C GLN A 390 -6.16 22.20 47.87
N LEU A 391 -5.95 21.24 48.74
CA LEU A 391 -6.25 19.85 48.50
C LEU A 391 -7.76 19.59 48.48
N ILE A 392 -8.24 18.87 47.51
CA ILE A 392 -9.65 18.47 47.37
C ILE A 392 -9.81 16.99 47.70
N LYS A 393 -8.88 16.16 47.25
CA LYS A 393 -8.98 14.71 47.33
C LYS A 393 -7.60 14.07 47.31
N THR A 394 -7.50 12.86 47.83
CA THR A 394 -6.34 11.98 47.71
C THR A 394 -6.79 10.56 47.40
N SER A 395 -6.00 9.83 46.65
CA SER A 395 -6.13 8.40 46.40
C SER A 395 -4.75 7.72 46.43
N GLU A 396 -4.70 6.46 46.79
CA GLU A 396 -3.49 5.65 46.65
C GLU A 396 -3.40 5.20 45.18
N LYS A 397 -2.19 5.21 44.68
CA LYS A 397 -1.91 4.80 43.27
C LYS A 397 -1.36 3.37 43.24
#